data_ba46057a64a66361a52131242ba08874
#
_entry.id   ba46057a64a66361a52131242ba08874
#
_cell.length_a   1.000
_cell.length_b   1.000
_cell.length_c   1.000
_cell.angle_alpha   90.00
_cell.angle_beta   90.00
_cell.angle_gamma   90.00
#
_symmetry.space_group_name_H-M   'P 1'
#
loop_
_entity.id
_entity.type
_entity.pdbx_description
1 polymer ?
#
loop_
_entity_poly.entity_id
_entity_poly.type
_entity_poly.pdbx_seq_one_letter_code
_entity_poly.pdbx_strand_id
1 'polypeptide(L)'
;MTHSITFRLIAPADIPMLHRWRNTPHVAQWWQPPTLDYPTALEEYTFYMRPDSGVQAYIIELDQHPIGYMQAWQVQQFPDYNPFVALSPHTTGLDLFIGEARYLYRGLGAHLIHTFIQAHVFTHPSVPDCIIDPLPDNRSAIRAYEKVGFVHETTFEHDGSQVYFMRLTRATLKPLPPLPLLE
;
A
#
# COMPACT_ATOMS: atom_id res chain seq x y z
N MET A 1 13.30 -23.62 -1.16
CA MET A 1 13.19 -22.69 -2.33
C MET A 1 13.05 -21.29 -1.78
N THR A 2 13.71 -20.30 -2.37
CA THR A 2 13.55 -18.89 -1.96
C THR A 2 12.39 -18.30 -2.74
N HIS A 3 11.36 -17.80 -2.05
CA HIS A 3 10.25 -17.09 -2.67
C HIS A 3 10.69 -15.74 -3.25
N SER A 4 10.11 -15.33 -4.38
CA SER A 4 10.40 -14.06 -5.06
C SER A 4 9.17 -13.15 -4.98
N ILE A 5 9.36 -11.94 -4.47
CA ILE A 5 8.35 -10.86 -4.50
C ILE A 5 8.69 -9.93 -5.64
N THR A 6 7.73 -9.68 -6.53
CA THR A 6 7.84 -8.73 -7.64
C THR A 6 6.63 -7.80 -7.70
N PHE A 7 6.81 -6.65 -8.38
CA PHE A 7 5.77 -5.66 -8.57
C PHE A 7 5.74 -5.27 -10.04
N ARG A 8 4.59 -5.40 -10.66
CA ARG A 8 4.36 -4.92 -12.02
C ARG A 8 3.24 -3.90 -12.06
N LEU A 9 3.37 -2.92 -12.92
CA LEU A 9 2.28 -1.94 -13.12
C LEU A 9 0.97 -2.66 -13.50
N ILE A 10 -0.15 -2.10 -13.05
CA ILE A 10 -1.47 -2.61 -13.43
C ILE A 10 -1.70 -2.43 -14.92
N ALA A 11 -2.49 -3.33 -15.49
CA ALA A 11 -2.95 -3.28 -16.88
C ALA A 11 -4.48 -3.43 -16.95
N PRO A 12 -5.14 -3.05 -18.06
CA PRO A 12 -6.60 -3.18 -18.17
C PRO A 12 -7.12 -4.59 -17.88
N ALA A 13 -6.35 -5.62 -18.20
CA ALA A 13 -6.68 -7.01 -17.93
C ALA A 13 -6.74 -7.37 -16.44
N ASP A 14 -6.16 -6.55 -15.55
CA ASP A 14 -6.15 -6.78 -14.10
C ASP A 14 -7.44 -6.28 -13.41
N ILE A 15 -8.19 -5.38 -14.04
CA ILE A 15 -9.34 -4.71 -13.43
C ILE A 15 -10.40 -5.69 -12.90
N PRO A 16 -10.78 -6.77 -13.61
CA PRO A 16 -11.72 -7.74 -13.05
C PRO A 16 -11.20 -8.43 -11.80
N MET A 17 -9.89 -8.70 -11.71
CA MET A 17 -9.25 -9.29 -10.54
C MET A 17 -9.21 -8.29 -9.38
N LEU A 18 -8.82 -7.04 -9.63
CA LEU A 18 -8.78 -5.96 -8.65
C LEU A 18 -10.18 -5.68 -8.07
N HIS A 19 -11.20 -5.58 -8.94
CA HIS A 19 -12.60 -5.46 -8.52
C HIS A 19 -13.03 -6.63 -7.62
N ARG A 20 -12.71 -7.88 -7.99
CA ARG A 20 -13.00 -9.04 -7.15
C ARG A 20 -12.33 -8.91 -5.78
N TRP A 21 -11.04 -8.59 -5.74
CA TRP A 21 -10.29 -8.46 -4.47
C TRP A 21 -10.85 -7.35 -3.58
N ARG A 22 -11.17 -6.18 -4.15
CA ARG A 22 -11.76 -5.04 -3.42
C ARG A 22 -13.07 -5.39 -2.72
N ASN A 23 -13.83 -6.32 -3.27
CA ASN A 23 -15.10 -6.78 -2.72
C ASN A 23 -14.98 -8.03 -1.84
N THR A 24 -13.78 -8.55 -1.59
CA THR A 24 -13.61 -9.63 -0.61
C THR A 24 -13.72 -9.08 0.83
N PRO A 25 -14.36 -9.80 1.76
CA PRO A 25 -14.59 -9.29 3.11
C PRO A 25 -13.33 -8.80 3.83
N HIS A 26 -12.20 -9.49 3.65
CA HIS A 26 -10.94 -9.14 4.30
C HIS A 26 -10.26 -7.88 3.74
N VAL A 27 -10.60 -7.45 2.53
CA VAL A 27 -10.17 -6.17 1.94
C VAL A 27 -11.22 -5.10 2.22
N ALA A 28 -12.49 -5.37 1.91
CA ALA A 28 -13.59 -4.43 1.99
C ALA A 28 -13.76 -3.79 3.37
N GLN A 29 -13.47 -4.52 4.44
CA GLN A 29 -13.57 -3.99 5.80
C GLN A 29 -12.57 -2.87 6.11
N TRP A 30 -11.48 -2.75 5.33
CA TRP A 30 -10.41 -1.77 5.57
C TRP A 30 -10.28 -0.71 4.47
N TRP A 31 -11.02 -0.88 3.39
CA TRP A 31 -10.89 -0.04 2.20
C TRP A 31 -12.23 0.64 1.87
N GLN A 32 -12.23 1.95 1.72
CA GLN A 32 -13.46 2.70 1.40
C GLN A 32 -13.59 2.95 -0.12
N PRO A 33 -14.82 2.93 -0.65
CA PRO A 33 -16.03 2.40 -0.02
C PRO A 33 -15.93 0.89 0.19
N PRO A 34 -16.69 0.31 1.16
CA PRO A 34 -16.61 -1.12 1.46
C PRO A 34 -17.15 -2.02 0.33
N THR A 35 -17.88 -1.44 -0.60
CA THR A 35 -18.34 -2.11 -1.82
C THR A 35 -18.00 -1.25 -3.02
N LEU A 36 -17.37 -1.84 -4.02
CA LEU A 36 -16.97 -1.17 -5.24
C LEU A 36 -17.69 -1.84 -6.41
N ASP A 37 -18.56 -1.12 -7.14
CA ASP A 37 -19.13 -1.65 -8.37
C ASP A 37 -18.12 -1.67 -9.51
N TYR A 38 -18.39 -2.46 -10.55
CA TYR A 38 -17.44 -2.64 -11.63
C TYR A 38 -17.23 -1.38 -12.49
N PRO A 39 -18.24 -0.58 -12.83
CA PRO A 39 -18.04 0.70 -13.52
C PRO A 39 -17.11 1.65 -12.77
N THR A 40 -17.31 1.81 -11.47
CA THR A 40 -16.45 2.64 -10.61
C THR A 40 -15.02 2.08 -10.55
N ALA A 41 -14.85 0.77 -10.39
CA ALA A 41 -13.53 0.14 -10.45
C ALA A 41 -12.82 0.36 -11.79
N LEU A 42 -13.56 0.26 -12.90
CA LEU A 42 -13.03 0.49 -14.24
C LEU A 42 -12.54 1.93 -14.39
N GLU A 43 -13.31 2.91 -13.93
CA GLU A 43 -12.95 4.33 -13.98
C GLU A 43 -11.70 4.59 -13.11
N GLU A 44 -11.71 4.17 -11.85
CA GLU A 44 -10.64 4.37 -10.88
C GLU A 44 -9.30 3.78 -11.38
N TYR A 45 -9.27 2.50 -11.72
CA TYR A 45 -8.02 1.86 -12.13
C TYR A 45 -7.56 2.31 -13.53
N THR A 46 -8.48 2.72 -14.42
CA THR A 46 -8.11 3.34 -15.70
C THR A 46 -7.47 4.70 -15.46
N PHE A 47 -7.99 5.49 -14.51
CA PHE A 47 -7.36 6.75 -14.12
C PHE A 47 -5.94 6.52 -13.56
N TYR A 48 -5.72 5.54 -12.68
CA TYR A 48 -4.40 5.25 -12.11
C TYR A 48 -3.37 4.76 -13.15
N MET A 49 -3.80 4.24 -14.29
CA MET A 49 -2.89 3.89 -15.40
C MET A 49 -2.40 5.10 -16.21
N ARG A 50 -2.97 6.28 -15.99
CA ARG A 50 -2.55 7.49 -16.72
C ARG A 50 -1.26 8.05 -16.12
N PRO A 51 -0.34 8.54 -16.97
CA PRO A 51 0.91 9.17 -16.50
C PRO A 51 0.72 10.39 -15.60
N ASP A 52 -0.40 11.09 -15.75
CA ASP A 52 -0.74 12.31 -15.02
C ASP A 52 -1.63 12.08 -13.79
N SER A 53 -1.89 10.83 -13.41
CA SER A 53 -2.75 10.48 -12.28
C SER A 53 -2.15 10.86 -10.91
N GLY A 54 -0.83 11.00 -10.83
CA GLY A 54 -0.12 11.16 -9.55
C GLY A 54 0.01 9.86 -8.74
N VAL A 55 -0.53 8.75 -9.25
CA VAL A 55 -0.51 7.42 -8.63
C VAL A 55 0.26 6.44 -9.51
N GLN A 56 1.09 5.61 -8.90
CA GLN A 56 1.69 4.44 -9.54
C GLN A 56 1.09 3.19 -8.87
N ALA A 57 0.31 2.45 -9.63
CA ALA A 57 -0.45 1.29 -9.15
C ALA A 57 0.17 -0.02 -9.66
N TYR A 58 0.32 -0.99 -8.76
CA TYR A 58 1.03 -2.24 -9.02
C TYR A 58 0.23 -3.47 -8.59
N ILE A 59 0.40 -4.56 -9.34
CA ILE A 59 0.08 -5.90 -8.86
C ILE A 59 1.28 -6.42 -8.08
N ILE A 60 1.03 -6.89 -6.86
CA ILE A 60 2.02 -7.64 -6.07
C ILE A 60 1.99 -9.08 -6.53
N GLU A 61 3.16 -9.62 -6.88
CA GLU A 61 3.31 -11.02 -7.26
C GLU A 61 4.25 -11.74 -6.30
N LEU A 62 3.89 -12.97 -5.97
CA LEU A 62 4.73 -13.93 -5.26
C LEU A 62 4.97 -15.12 -6.18
N ASP A 63 6.23 -15.38 -6.53
CA ASP A 63 6.60 -16.44 -7.49
C ASP A 63 5.79 -16.36 -8.79
N GLN A 64 5.66 -15.14 -9.34
CA GLN A 64 4.91 -14.81 -10.56
C GLN A 64 3.38 -14.99 -10.43
N HIS A 65 2.83 -15.25 -9.24
CA HIS A 65 1.40 -15.33 -9.01
C HIS A 65 0.89 -14.03 -8.39
N PRO A 66 -0.13 -13.40 -8.99
CA PRO A 66 -0.77 -12.22 -8.41
C PRO A 66 -1.38 -12.53 -7.04
N ILE A 67 -1.01 -11.76 -6.01
CA ILE A 67 -1.48 -11.97 -4.65
C ILE A 67 -2.10 -10.73 -4.01
N GLY A 68 -1.91 -9.55 -4.58
CA GLY A 68 -2.39 -8.31 -3.98
C GLY A 68 -2.10 -7.08 -4.84
N TYR A 69 -2.34 -5.94 -4.26
CA TYR A 69 -2.24 -4.62 -4.86
C TYR A 69 -1.41 -3.70 -3.99
N MET A 70 -0.64 -2.82 -4.62
CA MET A 70 0.13 -1.75 -3.99
C MET A 70 0.03 -0.50 -4.84
N GLN A 71 -0.16 0.67 -4.21
CA GLN A 71 0.00 1.95 -4.90
C GLN A 71 0.93 2.87 -4.14
N ALA A 72 1.63 3.71 -4.89
CA ALA A 72 2.44 4.81 -4.40
C ALA A 72 1.94 6.11 -5.04
N TRP A 73 1.78 7.16 -4.23
CA TRP A 73 1.31 8.47 -4.70
C TRP A 73 2.17 9.58 -4.11
N GLN A 74 2.32 10.67 -4.86
CA GLN A 74 3.12 11.82 -4.43
C GLN A 74 2.22 12.81 -3.70
N VAL A 75 2.56 13.17 -2.46
CA VAL A 75 1.76 14.10 -1.63
C VAL A 75 1.45 15.41 -2.35
N GLN A 76 2.40 15.96 -3.11
CA GLN A 76 2.22 17.20 -3.87
C GLN A 76 1.09 17.15 -4.93
N GLN A 77 0.67 15.96 -5.36
CA GLN A 77 -0.42 15.78 -6.33
C GLN A 77 -1.80 15.77 -5.65
N PHE A 78 -1.83 15.72 -4.32
CA PHE A 78 -3.04 15.64 -3.51
C PHE A 78 -3.06 16.76 -2.46
N PRO A 79 -3.24 18.05 -2.88
CA PRO A 79 -3.11 19.21 -1.99
C PRO A 79 -4.17 19.24 -0.86
N ASP A 80 -5.29 18.55 -1.06
CA ASP A 80 -6.36 18.44 -0.05
C ASP A 80 -6.04 17.44 1.07
N TYR A 81 -5.01 16.59 0.87
CA TYR A 81 -4.53 15.68 1.91
C TYR A 81 -3.72 16.46 2.95
N ASN A 82 -4.31 16.62 4.14
CA ASN A 82 -3.69 17.38 5.24
C ASN A 82 -3.70 16.56 6.54
N PRO A 83 -2.63 15.83 6.85
CA PRO A 83 -2.52 15.00 8.05
C PRO A 83 -2.17 15.80 9.32
N PHE A 84 -2.27 17.12 9.32
CA PHE A 84 -1.87 18.02 10.44
C PHE A 84 -0.39 17.90 10.85
N VAL A 85 0.44 17.32 9.99
CA VAL A 85 1.90 17.25 10.14
C VAL A 85 2.57 17.77 8.88
N ALA A 86 3.74 18.37 9.05
CA ALA A 86 4.48 18.89 7.91
C ALA A 86 4.99 17.74 7.03
N LEU A 87 4.65 17.78 5.75
CA LEU A 87 5.12 16.85 4.73
C LEU A 87 5.98 17.56 3.69
N SER A 88 7.00 16.85 3.21
CA SER A 88 7.75 17.30 2.03
C SER A 88 6.86 17.11 0.78
N PRO A 89 6.96 17.99 -0.24
CA PRO A 89 6.31 17.75 -1.54
C PRO A 89 6.72 16.41 -2.16
N HIS A 90 7.90 15.89 -1.81
CA HIS A 90 8.43 14.62 -2.30
C HIS A 90 8.12 13.43 -1.39
N THR A 91 7.34 13.61 -0.32
CA THR A 91 6.83 12.50 0.50
C THR A 91 5.97 11.58 -0.37
N THR A 92 6.17 10.28 -0.23
CA THR A 92 5.38 9.26 -0.96
C THR A 92 4.36 8.62 -0.03
N GLY A 93 3.08 8.67 -0.38
CA GLY A 93 2.03 7.90 0.28
C GLY A 93 1.95 6.48 -0.29
N LEU A 94 1.58 5.53 0.56
CA LEU A 94 1.44 4.12 0.20
C LEU A 94 0.08 3.58 0.64
N ASP A 95 -0.55 2.78 -0.24
CA ASP A 95 -1.72 1.98 0.08
C ASP A 95 -1.53 0.57 -0.47
N LEU A 96 -2.00 -0.44 0.25
CA LEU A 96 -1.89 -1.82 -0.20
C LEU A 96 -2.94 -2.74 0.40
N PHE A 97 -3.19 -3.83 -0.29
CA PHE A 97 -3.89 -4.99 0.28
C PHE A 97 -3.36 -6.31 -0.29
N ILE A 98 -3.45 -7.37 0.50
CA ILE A 98 -3.30 -8.74 0.02
C ILE A 98 -4.69 -9.20 -0.43
N GLY A 99 -4.87 -9.43 -1.73
CA GLY A 99 -6.14 -9.82 -2.33
C GLY A 99 -6.49 -11.30 -2.15
N GLU A 100 -5.46 -12.15 -2.13
CA GLU A 100 -5.63 -13.59 -1.98
C GLU A 100 -5.58 -14.00 -0.50
N ALA A 101 -6.73 -14.40 0.07
CA ALA A 101 -6.90 -14.69 1.50
C ALA A 101 -5.93 -15.75 2.06
N ARG A 102 -5.51 -16.70 1.22
CA ARG A 102 -4.55 -17.75 1.63
C ARG A 102 -3.18 -17.22 2.06
N TYR A 103 -2.84 -15.98 1.72
CA TYR A 103 -1.57 -15.34 2.08
C TYR A 103 -1.66 -14.41 3.30
N LEU A 104 -2.87 -14.27 3.87
CA LEU A 104 -3.06 -13.47 5.09
C LEU A 104 -2.41 -14.15 6.31
N TYR A 105 -1.96 -13.33 7.25
CA TYR A 105 -1.40 -13.78 8.54
C TYR A 105 -0.16 -14.68 8.44
N ARG A 106 0.49 -14.73 7.28
CA ARG A 106 1.73 -15.50 7.06
C ARG A 106 3.01 -14.67 7.19
N GLY A 107 2.92 -13.47 7.73
CA GLY A 107 4.08 -12.57 7.90
C GLY A 107 4.52 -11.84 6.64
N LEU A 108 3.83 -12.04 5.51
CA LEU A 108 4.20 -11.44 4.21
C LEU A 108 4.11 -9.91 4.19
N GLY A 109 3.13 -9.31 4.88
CA GLY A 109 2.86 -7.87 4.76
C GLY A 109 4.10 -7.00 4.93
N ALA A 110 4.89 -7.24 5.97
CA ALA A 110 6.12 -6.48 6.20
C ALA A 110 7.14 -6.66 5.05
N HIS A 111 7.28 -7.88 4.51
CA HIS A 111 8.20 -8.14 3.39
C HIS A 111 7.76 -7.47 2.09
N LEU A 112 6.45 -7.49 1.79
CA LEU A 112 5.89 -6.80 0.62
C LEU A 112 6.19 -5.30 0.68
N ILE A 113 5.90 -4.67 1.82
CA ILE A 113 6.11 -3.24 2.04
C ILE A 113 7.61 -2.89 1.97
N HIS A 114 8.44 -3.62 2.69
CA HIS A 114 9.88 -3.38 2.72
C HIS A 114 10.52 -3.50 1.33
N THR A 115 10.21 -4.59 0.59
CA THR A 115 10.72 -4.82 -0.76
C THR A 115 10.28 -3.71 -1.72
N PHE A 116 9.00 -3.30 -1.63
CA PHE A 116 8.47 -2.21 -2.45
C PHE A 116 9.19 -0.89 -2.18
N ILE A 117 9.34 -0.52 -0.90
CA ILE A 117 10.01 0.73 -0.51
C ILE A 117 11.43 0.77 -1.03
N GLN A 118 12.18 -0.31 -0.91
CA GLN A 118 13.54 -0.38 -1.42
C GLN A 118 13.62 -0.31 -2.96
N ALA A 119 12.69 -0.97 -3.65
CA ALA A 119 12.72 -1.08 -5.11
C ALA A 119 12.10 0.13 -5.84
N HIS A 120 11.12 0.81 -5.23
CA HIS A 120 10.29 1.82 -5.93
C HIS A 120 10.23 3.18 -5.25
N VAL A 121 10.47 3.27 -3.93
CA VAL A 121 10.37 4.54 -3.19
C VAL A 121 11.75 5.12 -2.94
N PHE A 122 12.58 4.42 -2.21
CA PHE A 122 13.90 4.92 -1.80
C PHE A 122 15.01 4.77 -2.84
N THR A 123 14.70 4.31 -4.04
CA THR A 123 15.58 4.44 -5.20
C THR A 123 15.79 5.90 -5.63
N HIS A 124 14.81 6.77 -5.33
CA HIS A 124 14.90 8.19 -5.62
C HIS A 124 15.48 8.97 -4.43
N PRO A 125 16.69 9.57 -4.56
CA PRO A 125 17.33 10.28 -3.45
C PRO A 125 16.53 11.48 -2.91
N SER A 126 15.69 12.08 -3.76
CA SER A 126 14.83 13.22 -3.41
C SER A 126 13.64 12.86 -2.49
N VAL A 127 13.28 11.57 -2.40
CA VAL A 127 12.21 11.11 -1.52
C VAL A 127 12.75 10.95 -0.10
N PRO A 128 12.35 11.84 0.86
CA PRO A 128 12.89 11.81 2.22
C PRO A 128 12.26 10.73 3.08
N ASP A 129 10.97 10.48 2.85
CA ASP A 129 10.12 9.63 3.67
C ASP A 129 8.93 9.06 2.88
N CYS A 130 8.28 8.09 3.47
CA CYS A 130 6.97 7.63 3.02
C CYS A 130 5.98 7.54 4.19
N ILE A 131 4.71 7.64 3.88
CA ILE A 131 3.60 7.69 4.83
C ILE A 131 2.58 6.62 4.51
N ILE A 132 1.84 6.23 5.55
CA ILE A 132 0.69 5.33 5.46
C ILE A 132 -0.26 5.66 6.62
N ASP A 133 -1.56 5.49 6.40
CA ASP A 133 -2.59 5.96 7.32
C ASP A 133 -3.73 4.94 7.53
N PRO A 134 -3.40 3.74 8.05
CA PRO A 134 -4.41 2.71 8.29
C PRO A 134 -5.47 3.17 9.30
N LEU A 135 -6.65 2.56 9.23
CA LEU A 135 -7.64 2.68 10.30
C LEU A 135 -7.04 2.16 11.63
N PRO A 136 -7.31 2.82 12.78
CA PRO A 136 -6.72 2.45 14.08
C PRO A 136 -6.99 1.01 14.51
N ASP A 137 -8.10 0.44 14.06
CA ASP A 137 -8.51 -0.95 14.39
C ASP A 137 -7.83 -1.99 13.50
N ASN A 138 -7.15 -1.58 12.42
CA ASN A 138 -6.38 -2.49 11.57
C ASN A 138 -5.03 -2.86 12.20
N ARG A 139 -5.09 -3.51 13.36
CA ARG A 139 -3.91 -3.89 14.16
C ARG A 139 -2.93 -4.79 13.41
N SER A 140 -3.41 -5.60 12.46
CA SER A 140 -2.52 -6.46 11.68
C SER A 140 -1.67 -5.66 10.69
N ALA A 141 -2.24 -4.66 10.04
CA ALA A 141 -1.52 -3.76 9.16
C ALA A 141 -0.52 -2.89 9.95
N ILE A 142 -0.98 -2.24 11.04
CA ILE A 142 -0.13 -1.43 11.90
C ILE A 142 1.10 -2.20 12.34
N ARG A 143 0.94 -3.45 12.84
CA ARG A 143 2.09 -4.29 13.23
C ARG A 143 3.03 -4.63 12.07
N ALA A 144 2.51 -4.78 10.85
CA ALA A 144 3.35 -5.00 9.67
C ALA A 144 4.18 -3.74 9.36
N TYR A 145 3.58 -2.55 9.45
CA TYR A 145 4.26 -1.27 9.25
C TYR A 145 5.35 -1.01 10.31
N GLU A 146 5.04 -1.24 11.59
CA GLU A 146 6.01 -1.11 12.70
C GLU A 146 7.23 -2.03 12.51
N LYS A 147 7.04 -3.25 11.99
CA LYS A 147 8.15 -4.17 11.67
C LYS A 147 9.07 -3.60 10.60
N VAL A 148 8.54 -2.90 9.61
CA VAL A 148 9.33 -2.23 8.56
C VAL A 148 10.06 -1.00 9.10
N GLY A 149 9.53 -0.39 10.16
CA GLY A 149 10.12 0.79 10.79
C GLY A 149 9.28 2.06 10.70
N PHE A 150 8.02 1.95 10.25
CA PHE A 150 7.08 3.05 10.37
C PHE A 150 6.83 3.40 11.84
N VAL A 151 6.74 4.68 12.13
CA VAL A 151 6.49 5.22 13.46
C VAL A 151 5.17 6.00 13.43
N HIS A 152 4.32 5.78 14.42
CA HIS A 152 3.11 6.57 14.60
C HIS A 152 3.47 8.01 14.96
N GLU A 153 2.87 8.98 14.28
CA GLU A 153 3.04 10.40 14.57
C GLU A 153 1.79 11.03 15.18
N THR A 154 0.63 10.74 14.61
CA THR A 154 -0.65 11.31 15.07
C THR A 154 -1.83 10.44 14.62
N THR A 155 -2.99 10.70 15.22
CA THR A 155 -4.28 10.17 14.77
C THR A 155 -5.21 11.36 14.52
N PHE A 156 -5.85 11.40 13.36
CA PHE A 156 -6.74 12.50 12.98
C PHE A 156 -7.94 11.95 12.19
N GLU A 157 -8.94 12.81 11.99
CA GLU A 157 -10.10 12.47 11.17
C GLU A 157 -9.84 12.88 9.72
N HIS A 158 -10.09 11.96 8.79
CA HIS A 158 -10.03 12.19 7.35
C HIS A 158 -11.23 11.49 6.70
N ASP A 159 -12.02 12.24 5.92
CA ASP A 159 -13.22 11.76 5.23
C ASP A 159 -14.19 10.99 6.15
N GLY A 160 -14.38 11.49 7.39
CA GLY A 160 -15.30 10.90 8.38
C GLY A 160 -14.79 9.64 9.06
N SER A 161 -13.53 9.29 8.85
CA SER A 161 -12.87 8.14 9.48
C SER A 161 -11.64 8.57 10.28
N GLN A 162 -11.40 7.90 11.41
CA GLN A 162 -10.14 8.06 12.14
C GLN A 162 -9.03 7.31 11.40
N VAL A 163 -7.91 7.97 11.15
CA VAL A 163 -6.73 7.38 10.54
C VAL A 163 -5.55 7.41 11.50
N TYR A 164 -4.78 6.33 11.52
CA TYR A 164 -3.58 6.16 12.34
C TYR A 164 -2.36 6.48 11.48
N PHE A 165 -1.95 7.75 11.47
CA PHE A 165 -0.90 8.25 10.59
C PHE A 165 0.47 7.75 11.03
N MET A 166 1.19 7.13 10.12
CA MET A 166 2.52 6.60 10.34
C MET A 166 3.50 7.07 9.27
N ARG A 167 4.73 7.35 9.67
CA ARG A 167 5.82 7.76 8.79
C ARG A 167 7.01 6.83 8.86
N LEU A 168 7.65 6.60 7.73
CA LEU A 168 8.92 5.92 7.60
C LEU A 168 9.94 6.84 6.94
N THR A 169 11.09 7.02 7.55
CA THR A 169 12.25 7.67 6.94
C THR A 169 13.30 6.63 6.52
N ARG A 170 14.27 7.04 5.72
CA ARG A 170 15.42 6.16 5.40
C ARG A 170 16.15 5.66 6.64
N ALA A 171 16.24 6.50 7.68
CA ALA A 171 16.93 6.18 8.93
C ALA A 171 16.17 5.17 9.79
N THR A 172 14.84 5.13 9.68
CA THR A 172 14.00 4.21 10.47
C THR A 172 13.68 2.91 9.75
N LEU A 173 14.04 2.76 8.47
CA LEU A 173 13.87 1.52 7.71
C LEU A 173 14.68 0.39 8.37
N LYS A 174 13.99 -0.66 8.82
CA LYS A 174 14.58 -1.79 9.54
C LYS A 174 14.89 -2.94 8.58
N PRO A 175 16.02 -3.64 8.74
CA PRO A 175 16.22 -4.90 8.05
C PRO A 175 15.17 -5.92 8.52
N LEU A 176 14.70 -6.75 7.60
CA LEU A 176 13.79 -7.86 7.94
C LEU A 176 14.54 -9.20 7.91
N PRO A 177 14.09 -10.18 8.71
CA PRO A 177 14.56 -11.55 8.57
C PRO A 177 14.25 -12.09 7.17
N PRO A 178 14.84 -13.23 6.75
CA PRO A 178 14.46 -13.86 5.49
C PRO A 178 12.95 -14.10 5.38
N LEU A 179 12.44 -14.07 4.14
CA LEU A 179 11.03 -14.34 3.86
C LEU A 179 10.65 -15.71 4.43
N PRO A 180 9.55 -15.83 5.18
CA PRO A 180 9.13 -17.11 5.76
C PRO A 180 8.83 -18.14 4.67
N LEU A 181 9.07 -19.41 4.96
CA LEU A 181 8.61 -20.50 4.09
C LEU A 181 7.09 -20.51 4.10
N LEU A 182 6.50 -20.50 2.92
CA LEU A 182 5.06 -20.56 2.72
C LEU A 182 4.70 -21.98 2.32
N GLU A 183 4.13 -22.72 3.25
CA GLU A 183 3.55 -24.04 2.99
C GLU A 183 2.14 -23.95 2.40
#